data_9623e3b3451a735a47bcf196144dadb1
#
_entry.id   9623e3b3451a735a47bcf196144dadb1
#
_cell.length_a   1.000
_cell.length_b   1.000
_cell.length_c   1.000
_cell.angle_alpha   90.00
_cell.angle_beta   90.00
_cell.angle_gamma   90.00
#
_symmetry.space_group_name_H-M   'P 1'
#
loop_
_entity.id
_entity.type
_entity.pdbx_description
1 polymer ?
#
loop_
_entity_poly.entity_id
_entity_poly.type
_entity_poly.pdbx_seq_one_letter_code
_entity_poly.pdbx_strand_id
1 'polypeptide(L)'
;MNLLKSNEEAFTGLEAAIVLIAFIVVASVFGYVVLGAGFFATQKSQETIHTGIQQTTSGVQPSGMLSIKADGAGTGISSIAFYLQLAAGGTGADMSKFSYTVSTPTLIKTYSAADVVYSWAKVETGTDTAHWQTCTPAGDSITHSHCGLLATREMVYVTIIDSFGPTEMGVNTKFLVEVKPPIGAPVSIGGTVPAGMAANMWYDVY
;
A
#
# COMPACT_ATOMS: atom_id res chain seq x y z
N MET A 1 53.83 63.21 -30.29
CA MET A 1 53.08 62.14 -30.99
C MET A 1 52.86 60.88 -30.19
N ASN A 2 53.25 60.81 -28.90
CA ASN A 2 53.07 59.61 -28.05
C ASN A 2 51.84 59.64 -27.11
N LEU A 3 51.25 60.83 -26.85
CA LEU A 3 50.09 60.95 -25.98
C LEU A 3 48.78 60.47 -26.60
N LEU A 4 48.60 60.51 -27.89
CA LEU A 4 47.43 60.05 -28.59
C LEU A 4 47.39 58.52 -28.71
N LYS A 5 48.54 57.86 -28.81
CA LYS A 5 48.65 56.42 -28.88
C LYS A 5 48.33 55.78 -27.54
N SER A 6 48.66 56.41 -26.43
CA SER A 6 48.34 55.96 -25.05
C SER A 6 46.82 56.04 -24.75
N ASN A 7 46.08 56.95 -25.35
CA ASN A 7 44.63 57.08 -25.19
C ASN A 7 43.87 55.98 -25.96
N GLU A 8 44.36 55.57 -27.13
CA GLU A 8 43.73 54.49 -27.91
C GLU A 8 43.92 53.14 -27.20
N GLU A 9 45.06 52.87 -26.61
CA GLU A 9 45.35 51.66 -25.87
C GLU A 9 44.51 51.57 -24.57
N ALA A 10 44.28 52.72 -23.89
CA ALA A 10 43.43 52.79 -22.73
C ALA A 10 41.95 52.60 -23.07
N PHE A 11 41.50 53.08 -24.23
CA PHE A 11 40.13 52.96 -24.70
C PHE A 11 39.79 51.49 -25.07
N THR A 12 40.69 50.81 -25.79
CA THR A 12 40.55 49.38 -26.13
C THR A 12 40.55 48.46 -24.88
N GLY A 13 41.34 48.84 -23.86
CA GLY A 13 41.31 48.13 -22.58
C GLY A 13 39.98 48.26 -21.81
N LEU A 14 39.34 49.42 -21.91
CA LEU A 14 38.06 49.69 -21.24
C LEU A 14 36.90 48.97 -21.96
N GLU A 15 36.91 48.90 -23.27
CA GLU A 15 35.96 48.11 -24.05
C GLU A 15 36.09 46.62 -23.77
N ALA A 16 37.30 46.10 -23.73
CA ALA A 16 37.53 44.68 -23.35
C ALA A 16 37.06 44.36 -21.93
N ALA A 17 37.23 45.26 -20.96
CA ALA A 17 36.76 45.09 -19.61
C ALA A 17 35.22 45.07 -19.53
N ILE A 18 34.53 45.93 -20.27
CA ILE A 18 33.05 45.94 -20.33
C ILE A 18 32.51 44.63 -20.90
N VAL A 19 33.11 44.16 -22.01
CA VAL A 19 32.73 42.90 -22.63
C VAL A 19 32.95 41.71 -21.66
N LEU A 20 34.08 41.71 -20.94
CA LEU A 20 34.38 40.67 -19.96
C LEU A 20 33.36 40.64 -18.82
N ILE A 21 33.02 41.81 -18.27
CA ILE A 21 32.02 41.92 -17.18
C ILE A 21 30.66 41.47 -17.69
N ALA A 22 30.24 41.89 -18.87
CA ALA A 22 28.98 41.46 -19.47
C ALA A 22 28.92 39.94 -19.64
N PHE A 23 30.02 39.33 -20.11
CA PHE A 23 30.12 37.89 -20.27
C PHE A 23 30.03 37.14 -18.92
N ILE A 24 30.71 37.64 -17.88
CA ILE A 24 30.68 37.04 -16.54
C ILE A 24 29.26 37.11 -15.97
N VAL A 25 28.56 38.24 -16.10
CA VAL A 25 27.20 38.44 -15.63
C VAL A 25 26.25 37.46 -16.33
N VAL A 26 26.30 37.36 -17.64
CA VAL A 26 25.45 36.42 -18.38
C VAL A 26 25.77 34.98 -18.02
N ALA A 27 27.06 34.63 -17.92
CA ALA A 27 27.48 33.28 -17.54
C ALA A 27 27.02 32.92 -16.10
N SER A 28 27.07 33.85 -15.16
CA SER A 28 26.63 33.61 -13.77
C SER A 28 25.12 33.40 -13.66
N VAL A 29 24.32 34.20 -14.41
CA VAL A 29 22.86 34.03 -14.45
C VAL A 29 22.49 32.70 -15.07
N PHE A 30 23.15 32.37 -16.20
CA PHE A 30 22.91 31.10 -16.87
C PHE A 30 23.29 29.90 -15.99
N GLY A 31 24.44 29.99 -15.32
CA GLY A 31 24.89 28.98 -14.35
C GLY A 31 23.90 28.79 -13.20
N TYR A 32 23.38 29.86 -12.64
CA TYR A 32 22.38 29.81 -11.58
C TYR A 32 21.08 29.10 -12.03
N VAL A 33 20.58 29.46 -13.22
CA VAL A 33 19.35 28.85 -13.76
C VAL A 33 19.54 27.35 -14.05
N VAL A 34 20.67 26.97 -14.65
CA VAL A 34 20.99 25.56 -14.94
C VAL A 34 21.15 24.74 -13.66
N LEU A 35 21.82 25.31 -12.66
CA LEU A 35 22.00 24.66 -11.38
C LEU A 35 20.65 24.49 -10.66
N GLY A 36 19.80 25.51 -10.67
CA GLY A 36 18.44 25.45 -10.11
C GLY A 36 17.57 24.40 -10.78
N ALA A 37 17.59 24.35 -12.12
CA ALA A 37 16.88 23.32 -12.87
C ALA A 37 17.41 21.91 -12.59
N GLY A 38 18.75 21.77 -12.45
CA GLY A 38 19.39 20.50 -12.09
C GLY A 38 18.98 19.99 -10.71
N PHE A 39 18.95 20.85 -9.71
CA PHE A 39 18.46 20.48 -8.36
C PHE A 39 16.99 20.08 -8.38
N PHE A 40 16.15 20.82 -9.07
CA PHE A 40 14.74 20.46 -9.22
C PHE A 40 14.55 19.09 -9.89
N ALA A 41 15.27 18.85 -10.98
CA ALA A 41 15.23 17.56 -11.68
C ALA A 41 15.69 16.40 -10.78
N THR A 42 16.75 16.61 -9.98
CA THR A 42 17.26 15.61 -9.05
C THR A 42 16.25 15.31 -7.93
N GLN A 43 15.65 16.32 -7.31
CA GLN A 43 14.62 16.16 -6.31
C GLN A 43 13.42 15.39 -6.85
N LYS A 44 12.96 15.74 -8.06
CA LYS A 44 11.82 15.06 -8.68
C LYS A 44 12.13 13.60 -9.04
N SER A 45 13.37 13.34 -9.48
CA SER A 45 13.84 11.97 -9.72
C SER A 45 13.86 11.15 -8.43
N GLN A 46 14.37 11.70 -7.33
CA GLN A 46 14.37 11.02 -6.02
C GLN A 46 12.95 10.74 -5.51
N GLU A 47 12.04 11.69 -5.63
CA GLU A 47 10.63 11.52 -5.26
C GLU A 47 9.99 10.37 -6.05
N THR A 48 10.23 10.33 -7.37
CA THR A 48 9.71 9.27 -8.25
C THR A 48 10.26 7.90 -7.88
N ILE A 49 11.57 7.81 -7.61
CA ILE A 49 12.21 6.56 -7.18
C ILE A 49 11.64 6.11 -5.83
N HIS A 50 11.53 7.03 -4.87
CA HIS A 50 11.01 6.71 -3.53
C HIS A 50 9.55 6.22 -3.60
N THR A 51 8.71 6.89 -4.38
CA THR A 51 7.32 6.47 -4.60
C THR A 51 7.25 5.11 -5.30
N GLY A 52 8.09 4.86 -6.29
CA GLY A 52 8.17 3.58 -7.00
C GLY A 52 8.60 2.44 -6.08
N ILE A 53 9.59 2.67 -5.22
CA ILE A 53 10.03 1.68 -4.21
C ILE A 53 8.91 1.42 -3.21
N GLN A 54 8.27 2.45 -2.67
CA GLN A 54 7.14 2.29 -1.76
C GLN A 54 6.02 1.47 -2.38
N GLN A 55 5.65 1.75 -3.62
CA GLN A 55 4.59 1.03 -4.31
C GLN A 55 4.93 -0.45 -4.53
N THR A 56 6.20 -0.76 -4.79
CA THR A 56 6.66 -2.14 -5.00
C THR A 56 6.78 -2.91 -3.68
N THR A 57 7.21 -2.26 -2.60
CA THR A 57 7.46 -2.90 -1.31
C THR A 57 6.23 -2.94 -0.39
N SER A 58 5.21 -2.11 -0.62
CA SER A 58 3.97 -2.09 0.18
C SER A 58 2.95 -3.15 -0.22
N GLY A 59 3.37 -4.14 -1.01
CA GLY A 59 2.52 -5.27 -1.39
C GLY A 59 2.14 -6.12 -0.18
N VAL A 60 0.88 -6.55 -0.13
CA VAL A 60 0.43 -7.60 0.77
C VAL A 60 0.33 -8.91 0.01
N GLN A 61 0.51 -10.02 0.69
CA GLN A 61 0.35 -11.34 0.09
C GLN A 61 -0.51 -12.21 1.02
N PRO A 62 -1.33 -13.11 0.46
CA PRO A 62 -2.05 -14.08 1.25
C PRO A 62 -1.05 -15.07 1.84
N SER A 63 -1.31 -15.48 3.07
CA SER A 63 -0.50 -16.46 3.78
C SER A 63 -1.43 -17.53 4.36
N GLY A 64 -1.28 -18.76 3.88
CA GLY A 64 -2.12 -19.86 4.33
C GLY A 64 -3.38 -20.09 3.48
N MET A 65 -4.35 -20.75 4.08
CA MET A 65 -5.57 -21.19 3.40
C MET A 65 -6.66 -20.12 3.50
N LEU A 66 -7.55 -20.15 2.50
CA LEU A 66 -8.82 -19.43 2.54
C LEU A 66 -9.84 -20.33 3.24
N SER A 67 -10.50 -19.85 4.27
CA SER A 67 -11.51 -20.59 5.02
C SER A 67 -12.87 -19.91 4.91
N ILE A 68 -13.91 -20.67 4.80
CA ILE A 68 -15.28 -20.19 4.79
C ILE A 68 -16.08 -20.84 5.90
N LYS A 69 -17.01 -20.12 6.48
CA LYS A 69 -17.94 -20.64 7.49
C LYS A 69 -19.33 -20.81 6.85
N ALA A 70 -19.87 -21.99 6.94
CA ALA A 70 -21.25 -22.24 6.50
C ALA A 70 -22.26 -21.47 7.37
N ASP A 71 -23.38 -21.13 6.76
CA ASP A 71 -24.52 -20.55 7.47
C ASP A 71 -25.20 -21.54 8.41
N GLY A 72 -26.23 -21.10 9.13
CA GLY A 72 -27.01 -21.95 10.04
C GLY A 72 -27.81 -23.05 9.35
N ALA A 73 -27.97 -22.99 8.04
CA ALA A 73 -28.67 -23.98 7.24
C ALA A 73 -27.71 -24.93 6.48
N GLY A 74 -26.41 -24.60 6.41
CA GLY A 74 -25.42 -25.36 5.66
C GLY A 74 -25.56 -25.21 4.14
N THR A 75 -26.26 -24.20 3.66
CA THR A 75 -26.55 -23.98 2.23
C THR A 75 -25.89 -22.72 1.65
N GLY A 76 -25.54 -21.78 2.51
CA GLY A 76 -24.86 -20.54 2.19
C GLY A 76 -23.63 -20.33 3.07
N ILE A 77 -23.01 -19.15 2.97
CA ILE A 77 -21.80 -18.77 3.70
C ILE A 77 -22.13 -17.63 4.65
N SER A 78 -21.66 -17.72 5.89
CA SER A 78 -21.81 -16.68 6.91
C SER A 78 -20.54 -15.86 7.15
N SER A 79 -19.37 -16.37 6.76
CA SER A 79 -18.12 -15.65 6.91
C SER A 79 -17.05 -16.20 5.98
N ILE A 80 -16.16 -15.31 5.54
CA ILE A 80 -14.98 -15.66 4.75
C ILE A 80 -13.76 -15.18 5.55
N ALA A 81 -12.77 -16.04 5.71
CA ALA A 81 -11.58 -15.72 6.48
C ALA A 81 -10.29 -16.15 5.77
N PHE A 82 -9.25 -15.33 5.88
CA PHE A 82 -7.96 -15.59 5.27
C PHE A 82 -6.86 -14.85 6.01
N TYR A 83 -5.64 -15.28 5.79
CA TYR A 83 -4.47 -14.65 6.36
C TYR A 83 -3.80 -13.72 5.37
N LEU A 84 -3.39 -12.54 5.86
CA LEU A 84 -2.56 -11.60 5.12
C LEU A 84 -1.25 -11.37 5.85
N GLN A 85 -0.19 -11.25 5.09
CA GLN A 85 1.11 -10.81 5.57
C GLN A 85 1.69 -9.77 4.62
N LEU A 86 2.60 -8.96 5.12
CA LEU A 86 3.31 -7.99 4.31
C LEU A 86 4.35 -8.69 3.43
N ALA A 87 4.51 -8.27 2.19
CA ALA A 87 5.58 -8.75 1.33
C ALA A 87 6.96 -8.38 1.90
N ALA A 88 7.97 -9.17 1.59
CA ALA A 88 9.32 -8.95 2.09
C ALA A 88 9.86 -7.57 1.66
N GLY A 89 10.37 -6.81 2.62
CA GLY A 89 10.90 -5.45 2.38
C GLY A 89 9.87 -4.33 2.46
N GLY A 90 8.59 -4.65 2.74
CA GLY A 90 7.54 -3.65 2.89
C GLY A 90 7.67 -2.81 4.16
N THR A 91 7.29 -1.56 4.06
CA THR A 91 6.99 -0.69 5.20
C THR A 91 5.56 -0.98 5.64
N GLY A 92 5.26 -0.97 6.93
CA GLY A 92 3.95 -1.32 7.47
C GLY A 92 2.75 -0.79 6.68
N ALA A 93 1.68 -1.56 6.62
CA ALA A 93 0.46 -1.23 5.89
C ALA A 93 -0.68 -0.89 6.86
N ASP A 94 -1.33 0.26 6.63
CA ASP A 94 -2.45 0.74 7.44
C ASP A 94 -3.74 -0.01 7.07
N MET A 95 -4.12 -0.98 7.90
CA MET A 95 -5.29 -1.85 7.68
C MET A 95 -6.62 -1.09 7.69
N SER A 96 -6.67 0.11 8.28
CA SER A 96 -7.89 0.94 8.29
C SER A 96 -8.28 1.47 6.91
N LYS A 97 -7.35 1.45 5.96
CA LYS A 97 -7.51 1.95 4.59
C LYS A 97 -7.67 0.85 3.55
N PHE A 98 -7.74 -0.40 3.99
CA PHE A 98 -7.97 -1.52 3.08
C PHE A 98 -9.42 -1.57 2.63
N SER A 99 -9.62 -2.06 1.43
CA SER A 99 -10.94 -2.43 0.91
C SER A 99 -10.90 -3.86 0.39
N TYR A 100 -12.01 -4.55 0.57
CA TYR A 100 -12.17 -5.96 0.22
C TYR A 100 -13.35 -6.08 -0.72
N THR A 101 -13.18 -6.76 -1.84
CA THR A 101 -14.27 -7.02 -2.78
C THR A 101 -14.45 -8.52 -2.92
N VAL A 102 -15.63 -8.99 -2.59
CA VAL A 102 -16.03 -10.39 -2.82
C VAL A 102 -16.85 -10.43 -4.10
N SER A 103 -16.38 -11.19 -5.06
CA SER A 103 -17.07 -11.39 -6.33
C SER A 103 -17.42 -12.85 -6.54
N THR A 104 -18.67 -13.09 -6.93
CA THR A 104 -19.21 -14.37 -7.36
C THR A 104 -19.80 -14.21 -8.77
N PRO A 105 -20.18 -15.26 -9.49
CA PRO A 105 -20.83 -15.12 -10.78
C PRO A 105 -22.12 -14.32 -10.77
N THR A 106 -22.78 -14.19 -9.61
CA THR A 106 -24.08 -13.53 -9.45
C THR A 106 -24.03 -12.23 -8.65
N LEU A 107 -22.94 -11.98 -7.91
CA LEU A 107 -22.86 -10.89 -6.96
C LEU A 107 -21.44 -10.30 -6.87
N ILE A 108 -21.38 -8.98 -6.68
CA ILE A 108 -20.14 -8.27 -6.30
C ILE A 108 -20.48 -7.38 -5.09
N LYS A 109 -19.81 -7.63 -3.97
CA LYS A 109 -19.91 -6.81 -2.76
C LYS A 109 -18.54 -6.26 -2.37
N THR A 110 -18.49 -5.00 -1.97
CA THR A 110 -17.29 -4.34 -1.48
C THR A 110 -17.45 -3.98 -0.01
N TYR A 111 -16.44 -4.28 0.78
CA TYR A 111 -16.37 -4.04 2.21
C TYR A 111 -15.24 -3.06 2.51
N SER A 112 -15.51 -2.13 3.40
CA SER A 112 -14.48 -1.26 3.97
C SER A 112 -13.79 -1.94 5.14
N ALA A 113 -12.70 -1.37 5.60
CA ALA A 113 -12.00 -1.84 6.79
C ALA A 113 -12.90 -1.91 8.05
N ALA A 114 -13.92 -1.07 8.13
CA ALA A 114 -14.87 -1.04 9.24
C ALA A 114 -15.86 -2.22 9.27
N ASP A 115 -16.07 -2.86 8.11
CA ASP A 115 -17.02 -3.98 7.95
C ASP A 115 -16.35 -5.34 8.17
N VAL A 116 -15.06 -5.34 8.50
CA VAL A 116 -14.22 -6.54 8.57
C VAL A 116 -13.59 -6.65 9.96
N VAL A 117 -13.51 -7.88 10.48
CA VAL A 117 -12.87 -8.17 11.75
C VAL A 117 -11.44 -8.63 11.51
N TYR A 118 -10.51 -8.04 12.25
CA TYR A 118 -9.10 -8.37 12.19
C TYR A 118 -8.67 -9.07 13.49
N SER A 119 -7.82 -10.08 13.37
CA SER A 119 -7.19 -10.74 14.51
C SER A 119 -5.69 -10.85 14.23
N TRP A 120 -4.85 -10.32 15.11
CA TRP A 120 -3.40 -10.40 15.01
C TRP A 120 -2.88 -11.61 15.79
N ALA A 121 -1.87 -12.27 15.24
CA ALA A 121 -1.12 -13.25 16.01
C ALA A 121 -0.32 -12.50 17.08
N LYS A 122 -0.58 -12.82 18.34
CA LYS A 122 0.18 -12.26 19.46
C LYS A 122 1.55 -12.95 19.52
N VAL A 123 2.62 -12.16 19.42
CA VAL A 123 3.95 -12.66 19.74
C VAL A 123 4.02 -12.85 21.26
N GLU A 124 4.17 -14.08 21.70
CA GLU A 124 4.20 -14.42 23.13
C GLU A 124 5.41 -13.78 23.82
N THR A 125 5.15 -12.87 24.73
CA THR A 125 6.06 -12.51 25.81
C THR A 125 5.45 -12.97 27.13
N GLY A 126 5.61 -14.29 27.44
CA GLY A 126 5.31 -14.88 28.75
C GLY A 126 3.82 -15.09 29.07
N THR A 127 3.49 -16.25 29.60
CA THR A 127 2.29 -16.69 30.39
C THR A 127 0.87 -16.33 29.94
N ASP A 128 0.62 -15.75 28.79
CA ASP A 128 -0.72 -15.42 28.32
C ASP A 128 -1.19 -16.40 27.24
N THR A 129 -2.32 -17.07 27.48
CA THR A 129 -2.86 -18.17 26.68
C THR A 129 -3.70 -17.72 25.47
N ALA A 130 -3.84 -16.43 25.24
CA ALA A 130 -4.59 -15.91 24.10
C ALA A 130 -3.68 -15.71 22.86
N HIS A 131 -3.72 -16.65 21.95
CA HIS A 131 -2.89 -16.63 20.73
C HIS A 131 -3.30 -15.56 19.69
N TRP A 132 -4.52 -15.07 19.76
CA TRP A 132 -5.08 -14.12 18.79
C TRP A 132 -5.81 -12.99 19.47
N GLN A 133 -5.55 -11.77 19.03
CA GLN A 133 -6.17 -10.57 19.55
C GLN A 133 -7.03 -9.93 18.46
N THR A 134 -8.34 -9.85 18.72
CA THR A 134 -9.30 -9.26 17.78
C THR A 134 -9.29 -7.75 17.92
N CYS A 135 -9.13 -7.05 16.82
CA CYS A 135 -9.19 -5.60 16.73
C CYS A 135 -10.14 -5.20 15.62
N THR A 136 -10.98 -4.23 15.89
CA THR A 136 -11.69 -3.51 14.83
C THR A 136 -10.96 -2.19 14.57
N PRO A 137 -10.66 -1.82 13.31
CA PRO A 137 -9.92 -0.59 13.01
C PRO A 137 -10.65 0.68 13.39
N ALA A 138 -11.97 0.62 13.54
CA ALA A 138 -12.83 1.72 13.91
C ALA A 138 -13.09 1.74 15.43
N GLY A 139 -12.10 2.23 16.19
CA GLY A 139 -12.41 2.89 17.45
C GLY A 139 -12.67 2.02 18.66
N ASP A 140 -12.23 0.77 18.69
CA ASP A 140 -12.29 0.01 19.93
C ASP A 140 -11.15 0.41 20.87
N SER A 141 -11.56 0.87 22.06
CA SER A 141 -10.71 1.42 23.14
C SER A 141 -9.88 0.36 23.86
N ILE A 142 -9.44 -0.68 23.16
CA ILE A 142 -8.55 -1.67 23.74
C ILE A 142 -7.12 -1.20 23.50
N THR A 143 -6.41 -0.96 24.57
CA THR A 143 -5.03 -0.49 24.69
C THR A 143 -3.99 -1.41 24.01
N HIS A 144 -4.10 -1.57 22.69
CA HIS A 144 -3.14 -2.32 21.90
C HIS A 144 -2.46 -1.38 20.91
N SER A 145 -1.20 -1.13 21.14
CA SER A 145 -0.36 -0.20 20.36
C SER A 145 -0.16 -0.62 18.89
N HIS A 146 -0.75 -1.70 18.43
CA HIS A 146 -0.50 -2.29 17.10
C HIS A 146 -1.78 -2.57 16.29
N CYS A 147 -2.97 -2.29 16.82
CA CYS A 147 -4.21 -2.46 16.06
C CYS A 147 -4.30 -1.41 14.95
N GLY A 148 -4.34 -1.88 13.71
CA GLY A 148 -4.45 -1.03 12.52
C GLY A 148 -3.22 -0.97 11.63
N LEU A 149 -2.03 -1.28 12.12
CA LEU A 149 -0.81 -1.33 11.31
C LEU A 149 -0.31 -2.78 11.19
N LEU A 150 -0.29 -3.30 9.98
CA LEU A 150 0.36 -4.58 9.68
C LEU A 150 1.85 -4.32 9.49
N ALA A 151 2.68 -4.77 10.43
CA ALA A 151 4.13 -4.59 10.38
C ALA A 151 4.83 -5.75 9.65
N THR A 152 6.13 -5.59 9.40
CA THR A 152 6.96 -6.61 8.75
C THR A 152 7.05 -7.87 9.63
N ARG A 153 6.83 -9.03 9.03
CA ARG A 153 6.78 -10.36 9.68
C ARG A 153 5.56 -10.61 10.57
N GLU A 154 4.60 -9.73 10.55
CA GLU A 154 3.30 -9.96 11.17
C GLU A 154 2.33 -10.60 10.20
N MET A 155 1.39 -11.37 10.77
CA MET A 155 0.31 -12.01 10.06
C MET A 155 -0.99 -11.55 10.67
N VAL A 156 -1.93 -11.12 9.85
CA VAL A 156 -3.27 -10.74 10.29
C VAL A 156 -4.29 -11.72 9.73
N TYR A 157 -5.17 -12.18 10.58
CA TYR A 157 -6.33 -12.97 10.19
C TYR A 157 -7.50 -12.04 9.94
N VAL A 158 -7.99 -12.03 8.71
CA VAL A 158 -9.05 -11.15 8.24
C VAL A 158 -10.32 -11.97 8.13
N THR A 159 -11.40 -11.53 8.76
CA THR A 159 -12.70 -12.19 8.68
C THR A 159 -13.74 -11.22 8.16
N ILE A 160 -14.28 -11.49 7.00
CA ILE A 160 -15.43 -10.81 6.41
C ILE A 160 -16.68 -11.52 6.93
N ILE A 161 -17.47 -10.83 7.73
CA ILE A 161 -18.72 -11.37 8.27
C ILE A 161 -19.87 -10.82 7.46
N ASP A 162 -20.46 -11.65 6.62
CA ASP A 162 -21.65 -11.30 5.85
C ASP A 162 -22.43 -12.58 5.50
N SER A 163 -23.74 -12.46 5.41
CA SER A 163 -24.61 -13.57 5.07
C SER A 163 -24.80 -13.66 3.57
N PHE A 164 -24.10 -14.58 2.94
CA PHE A 164 -24.25 -14.91 1.53
C PHE A 164 -25.24 -16.05 1.40
N GLY A 165 -26.39 -15.77 0.82
CA GLY A 165 -27.42 -16.78 0.59
C GLY A 165 -27.00 -17.86 -0.43
N PRO A 166 -27.76 -18.95 -0.52
CA PRO A 166 -27.46 -20.07 -1.44
C PRO A 166 -27.50 -19.67 -2.93
N THR A 167 -28.17 -18.58 -3.27
CA THR A 167 -28.20 -18.03 -4.65
C THR A 167 -27.00 -17.13 -4.95
N GLU A 168 -26.36 -16.58 -3.92
CA GLU A 168 -25.22 -15.67 -4.04
C GLU A 168 -23.90 -16.44 -3.94
N MET A 169 -23.76 -17.29 -2.94
CA MET A 169 -22.58 -18.11 -2.68
C MET A 169 -23.00 -19.49 -2.14
N GLY A 170 -23.68 -20.27 -2.95
CA GLY A 170 -24.10 -21.63 -2.63
C GLY A 170 -23.02 -22.67 -2.91
N VAL A 171 -23.36 -23.93 -2.73
CA VAL A 171 -22.46 -25.07 -2.98
C VAL A 171 -21.92 -25.07 -4.40
N ASN A 172 -20.66 -25.47 -4.58
CA ASN A 172 -19.92 -25.47 -5.85
C ASN A 172 -19.77 -24.09 -6.52
N THR A 173 -20.12 -23.00 -5.86
CA THR A 173 -19.93 -21.67 -6.40
C THR A 173 -18.47 -21.25 -6.30
N LYS A 174 -17.90 -20.76 -7.39
CA LYS A 174 -16.58 -20.13 -7.40
C LYS A 174 -16.71 -18.70 -6.94
N PHE A 175 -15.81 -18.26 -6.08
CA PHE A 175 -15.75 -16.89 -5.62
C PHE A 175 -14.32 -16.38 -5.60
N LEU A 176 -14.17 -15.08 -5.66
CA LEU A 176 -12.91 -14.37 -5.64
C LEU A 176 -12.98 -13.25 -4.59
N VAL A 177 -12.02 -13.20 -3.71
CA VAL A 177 -11.82 -12.11 -2.77
C VAL A 177 -10.65 -11.27 -3.26
N GLU A 178 -10.90 -10.03 -3.62
CA GLU A 178 -9.87 -9.07 -3.98
C GLU A 178 -9.58 -8.19 -2.79
N VAL A 179 -8.32 -8.16 -2.37
CA VAL A 179 -7.80 -7.33 -1.28
C VAL A 179 -7.06 -6.16 -1.90
N LYS A 180 -7.53 -4.95 -1.65
CA LYS A 180 -6.95 -3.72 -2.18
C LYS A 180 -6.30 -2.91 -1.06
N PRO A 181 -4.97 -2.91 -0.95
CA PRO A 181 -4.25 -2.07 0.00
C PRO A 181 -4.30 -0.59 -0.44
N PRO A 182 -4.04 0.36 0.48
CA PRO A 182 -3.98 1.79 0.16
C PRO A 182 -2.81 2.14 -0.77
N ILE A 183 -1.73 1.37 -0.69
CA ILE A 183 -0.53 1.50 -1.52
C ILE A 183 -0.12 0.08 -1.92
N GLY A 184 0.21 -0.14 -3.19
CA GLY A 184 0.60 -1.43 -3.73
C GLY A 184 -0.42 -2.01 -4.69
N ALA A 185 -0.16 -3.23 -5.16
CA ALA A 185 -1.04 -3.93 -6.08
C ALA A 185 -2.16 -4.67 -5.33
N PRO A 186 -3.38 -4.75 -5.88
CA PRO A 186 -4.43 -5.58 -5.34
C PRO A 186 -4.04 -7.06 -5.44
N VAL A 187 -4.49 -7.85 -4.47
CA VAL A 187 -4.26 -9.29 -4.42
C VAL A 187 -5.58 -10.03 -4.47
N SER A 188 -5.65 -11.03 -5.32
CA SER A 188 -6.85 -11.86 -5.51
C SER A 188 -6.65 -13.23 -4.87
N ILE A 189 -7.61 -13.65 -4.06
CA ILE A 189 -7.66 -14.97 -3.42
C ILE A 189 -8.95 -15.63 -3.87
N GLY A 190 -8.84 -16.73 -4.58
CA GLY A 190 -10.01 -17.46 -5.11
C GLY A 190 -10.24 -18.79 -4.40
N GLY A 191 -11.49 -19.22 -4.36
CA GLY A 191 -11.87 -20.52 -3.84
C GLY A 191 -13.16 -21.02 -4.44
N THR A 192 -13.47 -22.28 -4.15
CA THR A 192 -14.73 -22.91 -4.55
C THR A 192 -15.44 -23.43 -3.30
N VAL A 193 -16.69 -23.10 -3.14
CA VAL A 193 -17.53 -23.58 -2.03
C VAL A 193 -17.69 -25.09 -2.14
N PRO A 194 -17.48 -25.87 -1.06
CA PRO A 194 -17.64 -27.33 -1.08
C PRO A 194 -19.05 -27.76 -1.48
N ALA A 195 -19.16 -28.95 -2.05
CA ALA A 195 -20.44 -29.53 -2.51
C ALA A 195 -21.42 -29.86 -1.35
N GLY A 196 -20.92 -30.01 -0.13
CA GLY A 196 -21.75 -30.26 1.05
C GLY A 196 -21.14 -29.59 2.27
N MET A 197 -21.96 -28.88 3.03
CA MET A 197 -21.53 -28.18 4.23
C MET A 197 -22.47 -28.49 5.39
N ALA A 198 -21.89 -28.69 6.57
CA ALA A 198 -22.65 -28.75 7.82
C ALA A 198 -22.83 -27.34 8.38
N ALA A 199 -23.97 -27.10 9.02
CA ALA A 199 -24.31 -25.82 9.59
C ALA A 199 -23.24 -25.31 10.57
N ASN A 200 -22.88 -24.01 10.46
CA ASN A 200 -21.92 -23.32 11.33
C ASN A 200 -20.49 -23.91 11.36
N MET A 201 -20.12 -24.78 10.45
CA MET A 201 -18.77 -25.35 10.37
C MET A 201 -17.85 -24.54 9.46
N TRP A 202 -16.56 -24.56 9.78
CA TRP A 202 -15.51 -23.97 8.94
C TRP A 202 -14.97 -24.99 7.94
N TYR A 203 -14.69 -24.54 6.74
CA TYR A 203 -14.14 -25.33 5.64
C TYR A 203 -12.98 -24.55 5.00
N ASP A 204 -11.87 -25.22 4.81
CA ASP A 204 -10.78 -24.71 4.00
C ASP A 204 -11.07 -24.94 2.54
N VAL A 205 -10.85 -23.90 1.72
CA VAL A 205 -11.16 -23.92 0.28
C VAL A 205 -9.91 -23.60 -0.53
N TYR A 206 -9.85 -24.16 -1.70
CA TYR A 206 -8.74 -24.04 -2.64
C TYR A 206 -9.21 -23.54 -4.01
#